data_0f5b753bd5e1dff65485d761753fb50f
#
_entry.id   0f5b753bd5e1dff65485d761753fb50f
#
_cell.length_a   1.000
_cell.length_b   1.000
_cell.length_c   1.000
_cell.angle_alpha   90.00
_cell.angle_beta   90.00
_cell.angle_gamma   90.00
#
_symmetry.space_group_name_H-M   'P 1'
#
loop_
_entity.id
_entity.type
_entity.pdbx_description
1 polymer ?
#
loop_
_entity_poly.entity_id
_entity_poly.type
_entity_poly.pdbx_seq_one_letter_code
_entity_poly.pdbx_strand_id
1 'polypeptide(L)'
;NMSYILSQVERSMNYKFKTPPYKHQLKALEKSWNKETYGYFMEMGTGKTKVLIDNAAMLYDKGKIDGVLIVCPKGVMGTWHKQEIPTHLPDHIDNVSVSWQANITKEQSRKLNNLFKTGEELHILVLNVEALSTQKGSDFAKKFMLSHNTLMAIDESTTIKNPKAKRTKNIIGMAKMAKYRRILTGSPVTKNPLDLYSQCEFLDEHHLDFTSYYAFRNRYAEMKTLHMHGRQIQVVSHFKNLDELSEQLKTFSYRVLKEDCLDLPPKIYMKREIELTKEQKKVYEEMKDEALANLNGKQITTM
;
A
#
# COMPACT_ATOMS: atom_id res chain seq x y z
N ASN A 1 -6.33 32.22 5.83
CA ASN A 1 -7.68 31.73 5.68
C ASN A 1 -7.66 30.49 4.79
N MET A 2 -8.09 29.34 5.32
CA MET A 2 -8.04 28.03 4.63
C MET A 2 -8.81 28.03 3.32
N SER A 3 -9.97 28.69 3.28
CA SER A 3 -10.82 28.84 2.08
C SER A 3 -10.09 29.55 0.94
N TYR A 4 -9.29 30.57 1.24
CA TYR A 4 -8.50 31.29 0.24
C TYR A 4 -7.37 30.41 -0.34
N ILE A 5 -6.66 29.69 0.52
CA ILE A 5 -5.60 28.76 0.09
C ILE A 5 -6.19 27.67 -0.79
N LEU A 6 -7.30 27.06 -0.39
CA LEU A 6 -7.99 26.03 -1.16
C LEU A 6 -8.38 26.54 -2.55
N SER A 7 -9.00 27.74 -2.65
CA SER A 7 -9.40 28.31 -3.94
C SER A 7 -8.20 28.61 -4.86
N GLN A 8 -7.06 28.97 -4.31
CA GLN A 8 -5.82 29.16 -5.08
C GLN A 8 -5.26 27.84 -5.61
N VAL A 9 -5.24 26.80 -4.77
CA VAL A 9 -4.79 25.45 -5.15
C VAL A 9 -5.70 24.86 -6.21
N GLU A 10 -7.03 24.97 -6.04
CA GLU A 10 -8.02 24.52 -7.03
C GLU A 10 -7.82 25.21 -8.40
N ARG A 11 -7.55 26.52 -8.40
CA ARG A 11 -7.23 27.25 -9.64
C ARG A 11 -5.93 26.80 -10.26
N SER A 12 -4.86 26.63 -9.48
CA SER A 12 -3.55 26.23 -9.98
C SER A 12 -3.54 24.81 -10.56
N MET A 13 -4.33 23.90 -9.96
CA MET A 13 -4.46 22.52 -10.42
C MET A 13 -5.59 22.35 -11.44
N ASN A 14 -6.46 23.38 -11.61
CA ASN A 14 -7.71 23.31 -12.39
C ASN A 14 -8.53 22.08 -11.98
N TYR A 15 -8.81 21.94 -10.68
CA TYR A 15 -9.48 20.80 -10.09
C TYR A 15 -10.37 21.24 -8.92
N LYS A 16 -11.59 20.71 -8.86
CA LYS A 16 -12.55 21.00 -7.78
C LYS A 16 -12.74 19.76 -6.91
N PHE A 17 -12.41 19.89 -5.63
CA PHE A 17 -12.56 18.79 -4.67
C PHE A 17 -14.04 18.55 -4.32
N LYS A 18 -14.49 17.29 -4.33
CA LYS A 18 -15.82 16.91 -3.83
C LYS A 18 -15.93 17.09 -2.32
N THR A 19 -14.88 16.71 -1.60
CA THR A 19 -14.77 16.89 -0.15
C THR A 19 -13.56 17.77 0.16
N PRO A 20 -13.68 18.75 1.08
CA PRO A 20 -12.58 19.66 1.41
C PRO A 20 -11.35 18.87 1.91
N PRO A 21 -10.17 19.06 1.32
CA PRO A 21 -8.95 18.42 1.80
C PRO A 21 -8.34 19.15 2.99
N TYR A 22 -7.65 18.43 3.86
CA TYR A 22 -6.80 19.01 4.88
C TYR A 22 -5.50 19.57 4.28
N LYS A 23 -4.82 20.47 5.00
CA LYS A 23 -3.56 21.10 4.54
C LYS A 23 -2.50 20.07 4.12
N HIS A 24 -2.31 19.01 4.89
CA HIS A 24 -1.34 17.96 4.57
C HIS A 24 -1.71 17.15 3.33
N GLN A 25 -3.02 16.99 3.06
CA GLN A 25 -3.51 16.32 1.85
C GLN A 25 -3.28 17.19 0.61
N LEU A 26 -3.54 18.50 0.70
CA LEU A 26 -3.20 19.47 -0.35
C LEU A 26 -1.70 19.42 -0.66
N LYS A 27 -0.86 19.49 0.37
CA LYS A 27 0.60 19.42 0.21
C LYS A 27 1.08 18.11 -0.43
N ALA A 28 0.42 16.99 -0.10
CA ALA A 28 0.69 15.70 -0.74
C ALA A 28 0.39 15.76 -2.25
N LEU A 29 -0.77 16.31 -2.63
CA LEU A 29 -1.19 16.47 -4.01
C LEU A 29 -0.29 17.45 -4.78
N GLU A 30 0.01 18.62 -4.23
CA GLU A 30 0.92 19.60 -4.85
C GLU A 30 2.27 18.99 -5.24
N LYS A 31 2.78 18.09 -4.39
CA LYS A 31 4.06 17.42 -4.63
C LYS A 31 4.01 16.28 -5.64
N SER A 32 2.83 15.72 -5.89
CA SER A 32 2.73 14.40 -6.53
C SER A 32 1.76 14.27 -7.69
N TRP A 33 0.78 15.16 -7.83
CA TRP A 33 -0.39 14.92 -8.69
C TRP A 33 -0.03 14.60 -10.15
N ASN A 34 1.00 15.24 -10.70
CA ASN A 34 1.46 15.05 -12.08
C ASN A 34 2.72 14.16 -12.21
N LYS A 35 3.29 13.68 -11.10
CA LYS A 35 4.44 12.78 -11.14
C LYS A 35 4.01 11.38 -11.55
N GLU A 36 4.82 10.71 -12.33
CA GLU A 36 4.55 9.33 -12.77
C GLU A 36 4.55 8.38 -11.57
N THR A 37 5.48 8.54 -10.64
CA THR A 37 5.61 7.68 -9.46
C THR A 37 5.73 8.48 -8.17
N TYR A 38 5.03 8.07 -7.11
CA TYR A 38 5.10 8.74 -5.82
C TYR A 38 4.62 7.87 -4.65
N GLY A 39 5.25 8.03 -3.47
CA GLY A 39 4.89 7.36 -2.24
C GLY A 39 4.14 8.24 -1.25
N TYR A 40 3.00 7.79 -0.75
CA TYR A 40 2.23 8.43 0.33
C TYR A 40 2.47 7.68 1.64
N PHE A 41 3.51 8.10 2.37
CA PHE A 41 3.85 7.58 3.70
C PHE A 41 3.07 8.34 4.76
N MET A 42 1.77 8.20 4.72
CA MET A 42 0.82 8.94 5.55
C MET A 42 0.22 8.01 6.60
N GLU A 43 0.33 8.37 7.88
CA GLU A 43 -0.14 7.56 8.99
C GLU A 43 -1.65 7.22 8.88
N MET A 44 -2.07 6.12 9.47
CA MET A 44 -3.47 5.68 9.43
C MET A 44 -4.40 6.79 9.96
N GLY A 45 -5.48 7.08 9.22
CA GLY A 45 -6.45 8.14 9.59
C GLY A 45 -6.07 9.55 9.13
N THR A 46 -4.96 9.76 8.40
CA THR A 46 -4.62 11.06 7.81
C THR A 46 -5.21 11.28 6.42
N GLY A 47 -5.99 10.30 5.91
CA GLY A 47 -6.74 10.40 4.65
C GLY A 47 -5.91 10.14 3.38
N LYS A 48 -4.93 9.23 3.43
CA LYS A 48 -4.16 8.81 2.25
C LYS A 48 -5.04 8.29 1.10
N THR A 49 -6.14 7.62 1.43
CA THR A 49 -7.14 7.11 0.47
C THR A 49 -7.76 8.24 -0.34
N LYS A 50 -8.20 9.30 0.33
CA LYS A 50 -8.72 10.51 -0.31
C LYS A 50 -7.68 11.14 -1.24
N VAL A 51 -6.43 11.26 -0.80
CA VAL A 51 -5.34 11.80 -1.63
C VAL A 51 -5.16 10.99 -2.91
N LEU A 52 -5.25 9.66 -2.85
CA LEU A 52 -5.17 8.82 -4.05
C LEU A 52 -6.36 9.04 -4.98
N ILE A 53 -7.58 9.12 -4.45
CA ILE A 53 -8.80 9.34 -5.26
C ILE A 53 -8.75 10.69 -5.96
N ASP A 54 -8.41 11.77 -5.23
CA ASP A 54 -8.24 13.10 -5.82
C ASP A 54 -7.13 13.09 -6.88
N ASN A 55 -6.00 12.42 -6.64
CA ASN A 55 -4.94 12.31 -7.63
C ASN A 55 -5.39 11.56 -8.89
N ALA A 56 -6.12 10.47 -8.74
CA ALA A 56 -6.68 9.73 -9.87
C ALA A 56 -7.66 10.61 -10.68
N ALA A 57 -8.55 11.33 -10.00
CA ALA A 57 -9.48 12.25 -10.62
C ALA A 57 -8.77 13.38 -11.40
N MET A 58 -7.72 13.98 -10.81
CA MET A 58 -6.90 14.99 -11.49
C MET A 58 -6.22 14.46 -12.76
N LEU A 59 -5.69 13.23 -12.70
CA LEU A 59 -5.07 12.61 -13.87
C LEU A 59 -6.11 12.28 -14.96
N TYR A 60 -7.29 11.84 -14.56
CA TYR A 60 -8.41 11.58 -15.46
C TYR A 60 -8.88 12.87 -16.16
N ASP A 61 -9.14 13.94 -15.40
CA ASP A 61 -9.56 15.25 -15.95
C ASP A 61 -8.55 15.84 -16.96
N LYS A 62 -7.27 15.44 -16.82
CA LYS A 62 -6.20 15.81 -17.76
C LYS A 62 -6.04 14.82 -18.92
N GLY A 63 -6.90 13.83 -19.04
CA GLY A 63 -6.82 12.80 -20.09
C GLY A 63 -5.57 11.93 -20.01
N LYS A 64 -4.97 11.81 -18.82
CA LYS A 64 -3.73 11.03 -18.61
C LYS A 64 -4.00 9.56 -18.32
N ILE A 65 -5.14 9.25 -17.72
CA ILE A 65 -5.61 7.91 -17.38
C ILE A 65 -7.09 7.77 -17.68
N ASP A 66 -7.53 6.56 -17.92
CA ASP A 66 -8.94 6.13 -17.99
C ASP A 66 -9.18 4.88 -17.12
N GLY A 67 -8.12 4.36 -16.48
CA GLY A 67 -8.17 3.23 -15.57
C GLY A 67 -7.42 3.45 -14.25
N VAL A 68 -7.94 2.86 -13.18
CA VAL A 68 -7.29 2.82 -11.87
C VAL A 68 -7.30 1.38 -11.36
N LEU A 69 -6.12 0.84 -11.09
CA LEU A 69 -5.95 -0.47 -10.47
C LEU A 69 -5.52 -0.29 -9.02
N ILE A 70 -6.39 -0.64 -8.07
CA ILE A 70 -6.12 -0.57 -6.63
C ILE A 70 -5.87 -1.97 -6.11
N VAL A 71 -4.66 -2.20 -5.61
CA VAL A 71 -4.26 -3.44 -4.92
C VAL A 71 -4.26 -3.16 -3.42
N CYS A 72 -5.09 -3.87 -2.65
CA CYS A 72 -5.25 -3.61 -1.22
C CYS A 72 -5.42 -4.91 -0.41
N PRO A 73 -5.33 -4.86 0.93
CA PRO A 73 -5.72 -5.99 1.78
C PRO A 73 -7.20 -6.37 1.58
N LYS A 74 -7.50 -7.66 1.64
CA LYS A 74 -8.86 -8.19 1.41
C LYS A 74 -9.93 -7.51 2.28
N GLY A 75 -9.61 -7.20 3.54
CA GLY A 75 -10.55 -6.60 4.50
C GLY A 75 -11.02 -5.18 4.13
N VAL A 76 -10.26 -4.44 3.33
CA VAL A 76 -10.57 -3.03 2.97
C VAL A 76 -11.15 -2.87 1.56
N MET A 77 -11.23 -3.93 0.75
CA MET A 77 -11.79 -3.85 -0.60
C MET A 77 -13.21 -3.27 -0.62
N GLY A 78 -14.05 -3.70 0.34
CA GLY A 78 -15.42 -3.21 0.47
C GLY A 78 -15.51 -1.73 0.82
N THR A 79 -14.58 -1.26 1.65
CA THR A 79 -14.48 0.17 2.04
C THR A 79 -14.13 1.04 0.83
N TRP A 80 -13.17 0.63 0.00
CA TRP A 80 -12.82 1.32 -1.23
C TRP A 80 -14.02 1.53 -2.13
N HIS A 81 -14.73 0.45 -2.42
CA HIS A 81 -15.84 0.46 -3.38
C HIS A 81 -17.12 1.12 -2.85
N LYS A 82 -17.47 0.87 -1.57
CA LYS A 82 -18.77 1.29 -1.01
C LYS A 82 -18.73 2.65 -0.32
N GLN A 83 -17.56 3.10 0.11
CA GLN A 83 -17.42 4.31 0.93
C GLN A 83 -16.48 5.34 0.31
N GLU A 84 -15.22 4.99 0.09
CA GLU A 84 -14.18 5.96 -0.25
C GLU A 84 -14.38 6.57 -1.64
N ILE A 85 -14.57 5.73 -2.67
CA ILE A 85 -14.79 6.20 -4.04
C ILE A 85 -16.05 7.06 -4.13
N PRO A 86 -17.24 6.61 -3.67
CA PRO A 86 -18.45 7.43 -3.71
C PRO A 86 -18.36 8.74 -2.92
N THR A 87 -17.57 8.75 -1.82
CA THR A 87 -17.43 9.93 -0.96
C THR A 87 -16.52 11.00 -1.58
N HIS A 88 -15.43 10.58 -2.23
CA HIS A 88 -14.35 11.50 -2.61
C HIS A 88 -14.22 11.75 -4.11
N LEU A 89 -14.63 10.80 -4.96
CA LEU A 89 -14.57 11.00 -6.41
C LEU A 89 -15.56 12.11 -6.84
N PRO A 90 -15.11 13.14 -7.58
CA PRO A 90 -15.98 14.22 -8.04
C PRO A 90 -17.19 13.75 -8.85
N ASP A 91 -18.34 14.40 -8.65
CA ASP A 91 -19.62 13.99 -9.27
C ASP A 91 -19.65 14.14 -10.79
N HIS A 92 -18.75 14.94 -11.37
CA HIS A 92 -18.64 15.09 -12.82
C HIS A 92 -17.91 13.94 -13.50
N ILE A 93 -17.29 13.04 -12.72
CA ILE A 93 -16.57 11.87 -13.24
C ILE A 93 -17.47 10.65 -13.13
N ASP A 94 -18.05 10.26 -14.27
CA ASP A 94 -18.73 8.97 -14.37
C ASP A 94 -17.71 7.83 -14.21
N ASN A 95 -18.08 6.78 -13.46
CA ASN A 95 -17.15 5.70 -13.19
C ASN A 95 -17.81 4.32 -13.16
N VAL A 96 -17.01 3.33 -13.54
CA VAL A 96 -17.33 1.90 -13.39
C VAL A 96 -16.34 1.31 -12.39
N SER A 97 -16.79 1.10 -11.15
CA SER A 97 -15.96 0.56 -10.07
C SER A 97 -16.37 -0.86 -9.72
N VAL A 98 -15.42 -1.81 -9.77
CA VAL A 98 -15.68 -3.23 -9.50
C VAL A 98 -14.56 -3.83 -8.64
N SER A 99 -14.99 -4.61 -7.63
CA SER A 99 -14.07 -5.43 -6.82
C SER A 99 -13.96 -6.85 -7.42
N TRP A 100 -12.73 -7.29 -7.65
CA TRP A 100 -12.48 -8.65 -8.16
C TRP A 100 -12.65 -9.71 -7.05
N GLN A 101 -13.21 -10.87 -7.42
CA GLN A 101 -13.38 -12.01 -6.52
C GLN A 101 -12.99 -13.31 -7.25
N ALA A 102 -12.43 -14.28 -6.52
CA ALA A 102 -12.01 -15.55 -7.09
C ALA A 102 -13.18 -16.41 -7.58
N ASN A 103 -14.27 -16.43 -6.80
CA ASN A 103 -15.51 -17.12 -7.14
C ASN A 103 -16.49 -16.12 -7.75
N ILE A 104 -16.65 -16.19 -9.06
CA ILE A 104 -17.39 -15.20 -9.84
C ILE A 104 -18.79 -15.75 -10.14
N THR A 105 -19.83 -15.07 -9.62
CA THR A 105 -21.21 -15.31 -10.04
C THR A 105 -21.47 -14.73 -11.44
N LYS A 106 -22.58 -15.10 -12.09
CA LYS A 106 -22.98 -14.51 -13.39
C LYS A 106 -23.12 -12.99 -13.31
N GLU A 107 -23.66 -12.46 -12.20
CA GLU A 107 -23.79 -11.01 -11.98
C GLU A 107 -22.40 -10.35 -11.83
N GLN A 108 -21.53 -10.96 -11.04
CA GLN A 108 -20.14 -10.48 -10.88
C GLN A 108 -19.39 -10.45 -12.21
N SER A 109 -19.58 -11.50 -13.03
CA SER A 109 -18.96 -11.56 -14.37
C SER A 109 -19.45 -10.43 -15.27
N ARG A 110 -20.75 -10.07 -15.22
CA ARG A 110 -21.27 -8.91 -15.96
C ARG A 110 -20.63 -7.60 -15.48
N LYS A 111 -20.53 -7.39 -14.16
CA LYS A 111 -19.88 -6.21 -13.59
C LYS A 111 -18.42 -6.10 -14.01
N LEU A 112 -17.67 -7.20 -13.96
CA LEU A 112 -16.28 -7.24 -14.42
C LEU A 112 -16.13 -6.97 -15.92
N ASN A 113 -17.08 -7.44 -16.73
CA ASN A 113 -17.06 -7.18 -18.18
C ASN A 113 -17.33 -5.70 -18.50
N ASN A 114 -18.06 -4.97 -17.65
CA ASN A 114 -18.26 -3.53 -17.85
C ASN A 114 -16.95 -2.74 -17.76
N LEU A 115 -15.93 -3.25 -17.06
CA LEU A 115 -14.60 -2.64 -17.02
C LEU A 115 -13.89 -2.58 -18.39
N PHE A 116 -14.38 -3.31 -19.39
CA PHE A 116 -13.78 -3.39 -20.74
C PHE A 116 -14.66 -2.78 -21.82
N LYS A 117 -15.77 -2.14 -21.44
CA LYS A 117 -16.60 -1.41 -22.38
C LYS A 117 -15.91 -0.09 -22.74
N THR A 118 -16.04 0.29 -23.99
CA THR A 118 -15.61 1.60 -24.48
C THR A 118 -16.58 2.66 -23.99
N GLY A 119 -16.11 3.70 -23.35
CA GLY A 119 -16.86 4.82 -22.80
C GLY A 119 -15.91 5.91 -22.32
N GLU A 120 -16.49 7.02 -21.87
CA GLU A 120 -15.75 8.12 -21.27
C GLU A 120 -15.64 8.00 -19.74
N GLU A 121 -16.06 6.85 -19.16
CA GLU A 121 -16.04 6.66 -17.72
C GLU A 121 -14.66 6.30 -17.21
N LEU A 122 -14.36 6.68 -15.97
CA LEU A 122 -13.18 6.18 -15.24
C LEU A 122 -13.43 4.75 -14.78
N HIS A 123 -12.60 3.82 -15.24
CA HIS A 123 -12.70 2.40 -14.87
C HIS A 123 -11.83 2.11 -13.65
N ILE A 124 -12.42 1.58 -12.57
CA ILE A 124 -11.72 1.31 -11.31
C ILE A 124 -11.83 -0.16 -10.95
N LEU A 125 -10.69 -0.85 -10.97
CA LEU A 125 -10.58 -2.23 -10.53
C LEU A 125 -9.91 -2.29 -9.15
N VAL A 126 -10.63 -2.85 -8.16
CA VAL A 126 -10.10 -3.11 -6.83
C VAL A 126 -9.89 -4.61 -6.66
N LEU A 127 -8.69 -5.03 -6.28
CA LEU A 127 -8.41 -6.43 -5.99
C LEU A 127 -7.46 -6.59 -4.79
N ASN A 128 -7.55 -7.74 -4.14
CA ASN A 128 -6.69 -8.04 -3.02
C ASN A 128 -5.30 -8.53 -3.49
N VAL A 129 -4.30 -8.26 -2.68
CA VAL A 129 -2.90 -8.59 -2.99
C VAL A 129 -2.68 -10.09 -3.22
N GLU A 130 -3.43 -10.95 -2.54
CA GLU A 130 -3.36 -12.41 -2.69
C GLU A 130 -3.85 -12.88 -4.06
N ALA A 131 -4.80 -12.18 -4.68
CA ALA A 131 -5.28 -12.48 -6.02
C ALA A 131 -4.12 -12.47 -7.04
N LEU A 132 -3.15 -11.59 -6.85
CA LEU A 132 -1.98 -11.47 -7.72
C LEU A 132 -0.93 -12.57 -7.54
N SER A 133 -1.13 -13.46 -6.55
CA SER A 133 -0.37 -14.72 -6.44
C SER A 133 -0.98 -15.84 -7.30
N THR A 134 -2.23 -15.66 -7.74
CA THR A 134 -2.94 -16.63 -8.59
C THR A 134 -2.82 -16.27 -10.06
N GLN A 135 -2.83 -17.27 -10.95
CA GLN A 135 -2.80 -17.04 -12.39
C GLN A 135 -4.03 -16.23 -12.85
N LYS A 136 -5.24 -16.64 -12.40
CA LYS A 136 -6.51 -16.01 -12.78
C LYS A 136 -6.58 -14.54 -12.41
N GLY A 137 -6.19 -14.18 -11.18
CA GLY A 137 -6.19 -12.78 -10.73
C GLY A 137 -5.12 -11.94 -11.43
N SER A 138 -3.93 -12.51 -11.62
CA SER A 138 -2.83 -11.86 -12.32
C SER A 138 -3.18 -11.60 -13.80
N ASP A 139 -3.77 -12.57 -14.50
CA ASP A 139 -4.17 -12.42 -15.91
C ASP A 139 -5.28 -11.39 -16.07
N PHE A 140 -6.24 -11.38 -15.14
CA PHE A 140 -7.32 -10.38 -15.16
C PHE A 140 -6.79 -8.96 -14.95
N ALA A 141 -5.89 -8.76 -13.98
CA ALA A 141 -5.25 -7.48 -13.75
C ALA A 141 -4.43 -7.01 -14.97
N LYS A 142 -3.65 -7.91 -15.59
CA LYS A 142 -2.91 -7.60 -16.80
C LYS A 142 -3.83 -7.22 -17.96
N LYS A 143 -4.94 -7.96 -18.16
CA LYS A 143 -5.93 -7.62 -19.17
C LYS A 143 -6.49 -6.21 -18.95
N PHE A 144 -6.83 -5.86 -17.72
CA PHE A 144 -7.28 -4.52 -17.36
C PHE A 144 -6.25 -3.45 -17.72
N MET A 145 -5.00 -3.65 -17.33
CA MET A 145 -3.92 -2.70 -17.59
C MET A 145 -3.56 -2.55 -19.08
N LEU A 146 -3.78 -3.60 -19.88
CA LEU A 146 -3.61 -3.52 -21.34
C LEU A 146 -4.77 -2.78 -22.04
N SER A 147 -5.93 -2.73 -21.40
CA SER A 147 -7.13 -2.10 -21.96
C SER A 147 -7.26 -0.62 -21.60
N HIS A 148 -6.48 -0.14 -20.62
CA HIS A 148 -6.59 1.22 -20.09
C HIS A 148 -5.23 1.89 -19.87
N ASN A 149 -5.19 3.21 -20.01
CA ASN A 149 -4.10 4.02 -19.48
C ASN A 149 -4.21 4.08 -17.95
N THR A 150 -3.46 3.27 -17.24
CA THR A 150 -3.74 2.94 -15.85
C THR A 150 -2.83 3.69 -14.87
N LEU A 151 -3.45 4.21 -13.78
CA LEU A 151 -2.79 4.46 -12.50
C LEU A 151 -2.86 3.16 -11.68
N MET A 152 -1.72 2.60 -11.31
CA MET A 152 -1.65 1.46 -10.40
C MET A 152 -1.26 1.90 -9.00
N ALA A 153 -2.06 1.54 -8.00
CA ALA A 153 -1.83 1.89 -6.61
C ALA A 153 -1.83 0.66 -5.71
N ILE A 154 -0.92 0.65 -4.71
CA ILE A 154 -0.91 -0.36 -3.66
C ILE A 154 -1.25 0.31 -2.34
N ASP A 155 -2.38 -0.06 -1.78
CA ASP A 155 -2.75 0.31 -0.41
C ASP A 155 -2.17 -0.70 0.58
N GLU A 156 -1.58 -0.21 1.66
CA GLU A 156 -0.74 -0.94 2.61
C GLU A 156 0.43 -1.66 1.89
N SER A 157 1.30 -0.86 1.26
CA SER A 157 2.42 -1.35 0.42
C SER A 157 3.42 -2.26 1.15
N THR A 158 3.39 -2.31 2.47
CA THR A 158 4.16 -3.28 3.27
C THR A 158 3.80 -4.75 2.95
N THR A 159 2.67 -4.99 2.30
CA THR A 159 2.27 -6.31 1.79
C THR A 159 3.21 -6.86 0.72
N ILE A 160 3.97 -6.00 0.05
CA ILE A 160 4.98 -6.36 -0.98
C ILE A 160 6.42 -6.18 -0.51
N LYS A 161 6.69 -6.01 0.79
CA LYS A 161 8.04 -5.78 1.32
C LYS A 161 9.04 -6.92 1.10
N ASN A 162 8.55 -8.15 0.89
CA ASN A 162 9.41 -9.31 0.64
C ASN A 162 9.73 -9.48 -0.85
N PRO A 163 10.95 -9.19 -1.32
CA PRO A 163 11.33 -9.25 -2.73
C PRO A 163 11.30 -10.67 -3.31
N LYS A 164 11.33 -11.70 -2.45
CA LYS A 164 11.32 -13.11 -2.88
C LYS A 164 9.91 -13.67 -3.05
N ALA A 165 8.89 -13.01 -2.51
CA ALA A 165 7.51 -13.48 -2.59
C ALA A 165 6.97 -13.43 -4.03
N LYS A 166 6.27 -14.49 -4.46
CA LYS A 166 5.66 -14.59 -5.80
C LYS A 166 4.77 -13.39 -6.11
N ARG A 167 3.92 -12.99 -5.15
CA ARG A 167 3.04 -11.82 -5.29
C ARG A 167 3.82 -10.53 -5.55
N THR A 168 4.92 -10.31 -4.81
CA THR A 168 5.76 -9.11 -4.99
C THR A 168 6.36 -9.06 -6.40
N LYS A 169 6.94 -10.17 -6.87
CA LYS A 169 7.50 -10.26 -8.22
C LYS A 169 6.45 -10.02 -9.30
N ASN A 170 5.25 -10.61 -9.15
CA ASN A 170 4.15 -10.42 -10.09
C ASN A 170 3.69 -8.95 -10.11
N ILE A 171 3.54 -8.33 -8.94
CA ILE A 171 3.11 -6.93 -8.81
C ILE A 171 4.15 -5.98 -9.42
N ILE A 172 5.43 -6.14 -9.12
CA ILE A 172 6.51 -5.33 -9.69
C ILE A 172 6.60 -5.52 -11.21
N GLY A 173 6.46 -6.76 -11.70
CA GLY A 173 6.42 -7.03 -13.14
C GLY A 173 5.26 -6.34 -13.85
N MET A 174 4.07 -6.30 -13.23
CA MET A 174 2.90 -5.59 -13.75
C MET A 174 3.03 -4.07 -13.65
N ALA A 175 3.71 -3.56 -12.63
CA ALA A 175 3.87 -2.13 -12.42
C ALA A 175 4.48 -1.42 -13.66
N LYS A 176 5.34 -2.10 -14.39
CA LYS A 176 5.96 -1.58 -15.63
C LYS A 176 4.94 -1.30 -16.75
N MET A 177 3.73 -1.84 -16.67
CA MET A 177 2.64 -1.57 -17.62
C MET A 177 1.88 -0.27 -17.27
N ALA A 178 2.00 0.24 -16.05
CA ALA A 178 1.36 1.46 -15.60
C ALA A 178 2.34 2.64 -15.65
N LYS A 179 1.94 3.72 -16.33
CA LYS A 179 2.72 4.95 -16.34
C LYS A 179 2.69 5.62 -14.96
N TYR A 180 1.53 5.64 -14.31
CA TYR A 180 1.35 6.26 -13.01
C TYR A 180 1.29 5.20 -11.91
N ARG A 181 2.15 5.32 -10.88
CA ARG A 181 2.24 4.35 -9.78
C ARG A 181 2.25 5.05 -8.43
N ARG A 182 1.50 4.49 -7.46
CA ARG A 182 1.40 5.01 -6.09
C ARG A 182 1.52 3.89 -5.08
N ILE A 183 2.21 4.16 -3.99
CA ILE A 183 2.17 3.32 -2.79
C ILE A 183 1.63 4.13 -1.62
N LEU A 184 0.79 3.48 -0.81
CA LEU A 184 0.16 4.06 0.36
C LEU A 184 0.48 3.19 1.56
N THR A 185 1.04 3.78 2.61
CA THR A 185 1.22 3.10 3.90
C THR A 185 1.48 4.12 5.01
N GLY A 186 1.02 3.81 6.21
CA GLY A 186 1.34 4.59 7.41
C GLY A 186 2.73 4.29 7.96
N SER A 187 3.26 3.10 7.68
CA SER A 187 4.53 2.61 8.21
C SER A 187 5.29 1.84 7.14
N PRO A 188 6.04 2.51 6.26
CA PRO A 188 6.76 1.87 5.16
C PRO A 188 7.86 0.91 5.65
N VAL A 189 8.36 1.15 6.86
CA VAL A 189 9.31 0.28 7.57
C VAL A 189 8.57 -0.42 8.70
N THR A 190 8.42 -1.74 8.64
CA THR A 190 7.72 -2.52 9.68
C THR A 190 8.66 -3.24 10.63
N LYS A 191 9.71 -3.84 10.11
CA LYS A 191 10.73 -4.56 10.90
C LYS A 191 12.12 -3.95 10.74
N ASN A 192 12.48 -3.60 9.53
CA ASN A 192 13.79 -3.06 9.22
C ASN A 192 13.74 -2.21 7.94
N PRO A 193 14.74 -1.32 7.70
CA PRO A 193 14.80 -0.47 6.52
C PRO A 193 14.82 -1.23 5.18
N LEU A 194 15.21 -2.52 5.17
CA LEU A 194 15.22 -3.32 3.95
C LEU A 194 13.80 -3.63 3.42
N ASP A 195 12.76 -3.43 4.25
CA ASP A 195 11.36 -3.50 3.85
C ASP A 195 11.01 -2.50 2.73
N LEU A 196 11.82 -1.44 2.57
CA LEU A 196 11.60 -0.39 1.57
C LEU A 196 11.95 -0.82 0.14
N TYR A 197 12.89 -1.74 -0.04
CA TYR A 197 13.42 -2.06 -1.37
C TYR A 197 12.32 -2.36 -2.40
N SER A 198 11.51 -3.38 -2.15
CA SER A 198 10.46 -3.78 -3.10
C SER A 198 9.35 -2.75 -3.25
N GLN A 199 9.08 -1.98 -2.20
CA GLN A 199 8.09 -0.90 -2.25
C GLN A 199 8.56 0.22 -3.19
N CYS A 200 9.84 0.60 -3.11
CA CYS A 200 10.42 1.60 -4.01
C CYS A 200 10.61 1.06 -5.43
N GLU A 201 11.02 -0.22 -5.58
CA GLU A 201 11.13 -0.89 -6.89
C GLU A 201 9.80 -0.94 -7.63
N PHE A 202 8.67 -1.09 -6.91
CA PHE A 202 7.34 -0.96 -7.50
C PHE A 202 7.10 0.43 -8.09
N LEU A 203 7.55 1.49 -7.42
CA LEU A 203 7.42 2.86 -7.93
C LEU A 203 8.32 3.08 -9.15
N ASP A 204 9.62 2.86 -8.98
CA ASP A 204 10.62 2.94 -10.04
C ASP A 204 11.91 2.27 -9.56
N GLU A 205 12.48 1.39 -10.38
CA GLU A 205 13.74 0.70 -10.09
C GLU A 205 14.94 1.66 -9.94
N HIS A 206 14.83 2.88 -10.49
CA HIS A 206 15.86 3.91 -10.40
C HIS A 206 15.74 4.82 -9.16
N HIS A 207 14.65 4.74 -8.41
CA HIS A 207 14.48 5.59 -7.21
C HIS A 207 15.53 5.37 -6.14
N LEU A 208 15.96 4.13 -5.93
CA LEU A 208 17.00 3.77 -4.98
C LEU A 208 18.38 3.56 -5.62
N ASP A 209 18.44 3.52 -6.96
CA ASP A 209 19.64 3.35 -7.76
C ASP A 209 20.49 2.12 -7.41
N PHE A 210 19.83 1.00 -7.11
CA PHE A 210 20.48 -0.28 -6.83
C PHE A 210 20.07 -1.33 -7.87
N THR A 211 21.06 -2.03 -8.41
CA THR A 211 20.86 -3.10 -9.39
C THR A 211 20.20 -4.36 -8.81
N SER A 212 20.20 -4.51 -7.49
CA SER A 212 19.61 -5.67 -6.81
C SER A 212 19.32 -5.41 -5.33
N TYR A 213 18.39 -6.21 -4.78
CA TYR A 213 18.16 -6.26 -3.33
C TYR A 213 19.43 -6.50 -2.52
N TYR A 214 20.35 -7.32 -3.00
CA TYR A 214 21.59 -7.62 -2.26
C TYR A 214 22.54 -6.42 -2.22
N ALA A 215 22.62 -5.63 -3.31
CA ALA A 215 23.39 -4.39 -3.34
C ALA A 215 22.80 -3.37 -2.35
N PHE A 216 21.46 -3.17 -2.37
CA PHE A 216 20.75 -2.34 -1.41
C PHE A 216 20.98 -2.80 0.03
N ARG A 217 20.81 -4.11 0.32
CA ARG A 217 21.06 -4.67 1.64
C ARG A 217 22.49 -4.38 2.13
N ASN A 218 23.48 -4.60 1.30
CA ASN A 218 24.89 -4.40 1.68
C ASN A 218 25.23 -2.93 1.92
N ARG A 219 24.51 -2.00 1.26
CA ARG A 219 24.65 -0.56 1.52
C ARG A 219 24.09 -0.16 2.88
N TYR A 220 22.94 -0.70 3.26
CA TYR A 220 22.17 -0.24 4.43
C TYR A 220 22.20 -1.18 5.62
N ALA A 221 22.75 -2.37 5.49
CA ALA A 221 22.86 -3.34 6.57
C ALA A 221 24.25 -4.01 6.61
N GLU A 222 24.72 -4.28 7.81
CA GLU A 222 25.86 -5.15 8.04
C GLU A 222 25.38 -6.53 8.46
N MET A 223 25.93 -7.56 7.82
CA MET A 223 25.51 -8.94 8.01
C MET A 223 26.54 -9.69 8.87
N LYS A 224 26.04 -10.51 9.78
CA LYS A 224 26.87 -11.47 10.53
C LYS A 224 26.39 -12.89 10.28
N THR A 225 27.33 -13.82 10.30
CA THR A 225 27.03 -15.24 10.20
C THR A 225 26.81 -15.81 11.59
N LEU A 226 25.66 -16.43 11.80
CA LEU A 226 25.39 -17.24 12.99
C LEU A 226 25.41 -18.72 12.62
N HIS A 227 25.99 -19.54 13.51
CA HIS A 227 25.97 -21.00 13.38
C HIS A 227 24.89 -21.54 14.31
N MET A 228 23.79 -22.03 13.74
CA MET A 228 22.70 -22.63 14.51
C MET A 228 22.35 -24.00 13.95
N HIS A 229 22.35 -25.03 14.81
CA HIS A 229 22.00 -26.42 14.44
C HIS A 229 22.77 -26.93 13.22
N GLY A 230 24.10 -26.67 13.14
CA GLY A 230 24.93 -27.07 12.03
C GLY A 230 24.73 -26.32 10.70
N ARG A 231 23.89 -25.27 10.68
CA ARG A 231 23.65 -24.41 9.52
C ARG A 231 24.23 -23.03 9.74
N GLN A 232 24.75 -22.43 8.68
CA GLN A 232 25.14 -21.02 8.66
C GLN A 232 23.95 -20.17 8.23
N ILE A 233 23.58 -19.19 9.07
CA ILE A 233 22.48 -18.27 8.81
C ILE A 233 23.04 -16.84 8.80
N GLN A 234 22.74 -16.08 7.74
CA GLN A 234 23.07 -14.66 7.67
C GLN A 234 21.98 -13.83 8.34
N VAL A 235 22.34 -13.06 9.35
CA VAL A 235 21.43 -12.14 10.04
C VAL A 235 21.97 -10.71 10.01
N VAL A 236 21.08 -9.73 10.06
CA VAL A 236 21.48 -8.32 10.17
C VAL A 236 22.07 -8.08 11.55
N SER A 237 23.29 -7.53 11.59
CA SER A 237 23.96 -7.11 12.82
C SER A 237 23.48 -5.72 13.23
N HIS A 238 23.58 -4.77 12.32
CA HIS A 238 23.09 -3.39 12.49
C HIS A 238 22.80 -2.74 11.13
N PHE A 239 22.09 -1.61 11.15
CA PHE A 239 21.81 -0.81 9.97
C PHE A 239 22.76 0.39 9.92
N LYS A 240 23.07 0.85 8.71
CA LYS A 240 23.98 1.96 8.43
C LYS A 240 23.44 2.85 7.32
N ASN A 241 23.99 4.04 7.17
CA ASN A 241 23.65 5.03 6.12
C ASN A 241 22.16 5.40 6.06
N LEU A 242 21.44 5.38 7.20
CA LEU A 242 19.98 5.58 7.23
C LEU A 242 19.59 7.02 6.88
N ASP A 243 20.46 7.99 7.15
CA ASP A 243 20.21 9.39 6.78
C ASP A 243 20.20 9.56 5.25
N GLU A 244 21.15 8.91 4.56
CA GLU A 244 21.20 8.88 3.10
C GLU A 244 19.90 8.29 2.53
N LEU A 245 19.45 7.15 3.05
CA LEU A 245 18.20 6.52 2.63
C LEU A 245 17.00 7.43 2.88
N SER A 246 16.97 8.10 4.03
CA SER A 246 15.89 9.03 4.37
C SER A 246 15.82 10.22 3.41
N GLU A 247 16.97 10.83 3.07
CA GLU A 247 17.01 11.94 2.11
C GLU A 247 16.57 11.47 0.70
N GLN A 248 17.00 10.30 0.28
CA GLN A 248 16.58 9.73 -1.00
C GLN A 248 15.07 9.51 -1.07
N LEU A 249 14.46 8.97 -0.03
CA LEU A 249 12.99 8.78 0.04
C LEU A 249 12.21 10.09 -0.08
N LYS A 250 12.72 11.21 0.46
CA LYS A 250 12.05 12.52 0.38
C LYS A 250 11.87 13.03 -1.05
N THR A 251 12.67 12.56 -1.99
CA THR A 251 12.60 13.00 -3.40
C THR A 251 11.35 12.51 -4.13
N PHE A 252 10.84 11.34 -3.75
CA PHE A 252 9.70 10.68 -4.39
C PHE A 252 8.60 10.24 -3.41
N SER A 253 8.62 10.74 -2.19
CA SER A 253 7.57 10.44 -1.21
C SER A 253 7.24 11.62 -0.31
N TYR A 254 6.09 11.53 0.35
CA TYR A 254 5.67 12.49 1.36
C TYR A 254 5.23 11.76 2.63
N ARG A 255 5.87 12.09 3.74
CA ARG A 255 5.58 11.53 5.05
C ARG A 255 4.68 12.49 5.85
N VAL A 256 3.67 11.91 6.49
CA VAL A 256 2.74 12.63 7.38
C VAL A 256 2.49 11.80 8.62
N LEU A 257 2.72 12.39 9.78
CA LEU A 257 2.35 11.81 11.08
C LEU A 257 1.06 12.45 11.58
N LYS A 258 0.28 11.71 12.36
CA LYS A 258 -0.97 12.23 12.95
C LYS A 258 -0.73 13.44 13.85
N GLU A 259 0.31 13.35 14.66
CA GLU A 259 0.70 14.42 15.60
C GLU A 259 1.04 15.73 14.92
N ASP A 260 1.51 15.69 13.66
CA ASP A 260 1.89 16.87 12.89
C ASP A 260 0.71 17.56 12.20
N CYS A 261 -0.44 16.91 12.09
CA CYS A 261 -1.49 17.38 11.20
C CYS A 261 -2.93 17.32 11.77
N LEU A 262 -3.12 16.69 12.92
CA LEU A 262 -4.43 16.56 13.55
C LEU A 262 -4.34 16.95 15.03
N ASP A 263 -5.29 17.74 15.51
CA ASP A 263 -5.51 17.98 16.93
C ASP A 263 -6.11 16.73 17.57
N LEU A 264 -5.26 15.84 18.02
CA LEU A 264 -5.66 14.61 18.69
C LEU A 264 -5.43 14.72 20.20
N PRO A 265 -6.31 14.16 21.02
CA PRO A 265 -6.03 14.02 22.43
C PRO A 265 -4.78 13.14 22.63
N PRO A 266 -4.02 13.33 23.71
CA PRO A 266 -2.85 12.54 24.01
C PRO A 266 -3.21 11.04 24.07
N LYS A 267 -2.32 10.19 23.57
CA LYS A 267 -2.49 8.74 23.65
C LYS A 267 -2.48 8.30 25.11
N ILE A 268 -3.57 7.69 25.55
CA ILE A 268 -3.66 7.11 26.89
C ILE A 268 -3.32 5.62 26.75
N TYR A 269 -2.25 5.20 27.40
CA TYR A 269 -1.87 3.80 27.50
C TYR A 269 -2.45 3.22 28.79
N MET A 270 -3.34 2.27 28.66
CA MET A 270 -3.88 1.55 29.81
C MET A 270 -3.38 0.11 29.82
N LYS A 271 -2.84 -0.32 30.94
CA LYS A 271 -2.51 -1.73 31.16
C LYS A 271 -3.76 -2.43 31.69
N ARG A 272 -4.24 -3.42 30.96
CA ARG A 272 -5.33 -4.29 31.43
C ARG A 272 -4.73 -5.63 31.76
N GLU A 273 -4.74 -5.98 33.03
CA GLU A 273 -4.36 -7.31 33.49
C GLU A 273 -5.52 -8.28 33.27
N ILE A 274 -5.22 -9.40 32.66
CA ILE A 274 -6.18 -10.46 32.37
C ILE A 274 -5.65 -11.72 33.03
N GLU A 275 -6.47 -12.32 33.91
CA GLU A 275 -6.14 -13.62 34.47
C GLU A 275 -6.35 -14.71 33.42
N LEU A 276 -5.30 -15.49 33.16
CA LEU A 276 -5.41 -16.64 32.31
C LEU A 276 -6.24 -17.75 32.95
N THR A 277 -7.05 -18.45 32.17
CA THR A 277 -7.72 -19.67 32.68
C THR A 277 -6.67 -20.71 33.06
N LYS A 278 -7.05 -21.69 33.86
CA LYS A 278 -6.14 -22.77 34.30
C LYS A 278 -5.50 -23.48 33.09
N GLU A 279 -6.28 -23.73 32.05
CA GLU A 279 -5.82 -24.37 30.83
C GLU A 279 -4.82 -23.47 30.05
N GLN A 280 -5.14 -22.19 29.88
CA GLN A 280 -4.24 -21.23 29.23
C GLN A 280 -2.92 -21.07 29.99
N LYS A 281 -2.99 -21.03 31.33
CA LYS A 281 -1.80 -20.93 32.18
C LYS A 281 -0.89 -22.16 32.03
N LYS A 282 -1.49 -23.35 32.02
CA LYS A 282 -0.76 -24.62 31.80
C LYS A 282 -0.04 -24.60 30.44
N VAL A 283 -0.76 -24.28 29.35
CA VAL A 283 -0.17 -24.20 28.02
C VAL A 283 0.93 -23.14 27.93
N TYR A 284 0.76 -22.00 28.59
CA TYR A 284 1.75 -20.94 28.65
C TYR A 284 3.05 -21.38 29.36
N GLU A 285 2.92 -22.10 30.48
CA GLU A 285 4.06 -22.64 31.23
C GLU A 285 4.77 -23.72 30.43
N GLU A 286 4.03 -24.65 29.81
CA GLU A 286 4.62 -25.65 28.89
C GLU A 286 5.39 -24.99 27.74
N MET A 287 4.84 -23.94 27.14
CA MET A 287 5.53 -23.19 26.06
C MET A 287 6.75 -22.44 26.57
N LYS A 288 6.75 -21.97 27.79
CA LYS A 288 7.85 -21.24 28.40
C LYS A 288 9.03 -22.18 28.74
N ASP A 289 8.72 -23.34 29.28
CA ASP A 289 9.74 -24.27 29.81
C ASP A 289 10.29 -25.19 28.72
N GLU A 290 9.47 -25.65 27.78
CA GLU A 290 9.83 -26.63 26.76
C GLU A 290 9.86 -26.05 25.33
N ALA A 291 9.51 -24.77 25.14
CA ALA A 291 9.30 -24.13 23.84
C ALA A 291 8.28 -24.90 22.96
N LEU A 292 7.46 -25.75 23.57
CA LEU A 292 6.50 -26.63 22.94
C LEU A 292 5.26 -26.77 23.83
N ALA A 293 4.06 -26.66 23.25
CA ALA A 293 2.83 -26.94 23.96
C ALA A 293 1.88 -27.80 23.14
N ASN A 294 1.10 -28.65 23.83
CA ASN A 294 0.07 -29.48 23.24
C ASN A 294 -1.32 -28.93 23.58
N LEU A 295 -2.08 -28.52 22.57
CA LEU A 295 -3.48 -28.11 22.73
C LEU A 295 -4.38 -28.95 21.83
N ASN A 296 -5.30 -29.70 22.43
CA ASN A 296 -6.27 -30.54 21.72
C ASN A 296 -5.63 -31.46 20.65
N GLY A 297 -4.51 -32.09 20.98
CA GLY A 297 -3.77 -33.00 20.09
C GLY A 297 -2.98 -32.33 18.97
N LYS A 298 -2.88 -31.00 18.97
CA LYS A 298 -2.02 -30.23 18.06
C LYS A 298 -0.83 -29.68 18.82
N GLN A 299 0.37 -29.95 18.32
CA GLN A 299 1.60 -29.36 18.82
C GLN A 299 1.69 -27.88 18.42
N ILE A 300 1.97 -27.00 19.38
CA ILE A 300 2.24 -25.60 19.20
C ILE A 300 3.70 -25.37 19.58
N THR A 301 4.50 -24.90 18.64
CA THR A 301 5.92 -24.55 18.86
C THR A 301 6.09 -23.04 18.90
N THR A 302 6.93 -22.52 19.79
CA THR A 302 7.42 -21.14 19.73
C THR A 302 8.48 -21.03 18.63
N MET A 303 8.32 -20.10 17.69
CA MET A 303 9.36 -19.71 16.73
C MET A 303 10.24 -18.61 17.31
#